data_cba5b744796051503468de897140ec93
#
_entry.id   cba5b744796051503468de897140ec93
#
_cell.length_a   1.000
_cell.length_b   1.000
_cell.length_c   1.000
_cell.angle_alpha   90.00
_cell.angle_beta   90.00
_cell.angle_gamma   90.00
#
_symmetry.space_group_name_H-M   'P 1'
#
loop_
_entity.id
_entity.type
_entity.pdbx_description
1 polymer ?
#
loop_
_entity_poly.entity_id
_entity_poly.type
_entity_poly.pdbx_seq_one_letter_code
_entity_poly.pdbx_strand_id
1 'polypeptide(L)'
;GGYVVCENGICRGAFEKLPKQYETLPLTDYGDKIILPGMTDLHVHAPQYTFRALGMDLELLDWLNVHTFPEEAKYVDISYAKRAYGSFVSDLKHSLTTRACIFATLHREATVALMDLLEESGIVSYVGKVNMDRNGGENLCEADASAAAEDTKKWIEETAGKYERTNPILTPRFIPSCTDELMRELAKLQKTTGLRVQSHLSENPSEVAWVKELVPAAKNYADAYAVFDMFGDKDHPAVMAHCIYSEDEMDLLKEHGVYVAHCPESNLNLSSGIAPVRKFLEEGIAVGLGSDVA
;
A
#
# COMPACT_ATOMS: atom_id res chain seq x y z
N GLY A 1 33.86 6.95 -12.75
CA GLY A 1 33.63 6.63 -11.33
C GLY A 1 33.41 7.86 -10.49
N GLY A 2 32.93 7.68 -9.27
CA GLY A 2 32.67 8.77 -8.34
C GLY A 2 32.47 8.23 -6.93
N TYR A 3 32.15 9.13 -6.02
CA TYR A 3 31.96 8.85 -4.60
C TYR A 3 30.55 9.19 -4.18
N VAL A 4 29.87 8.29 -3.47
CA VAL A 4 28.65 8.61 -2.70
C VAL A 4 29.07 8.66 -1.24
N VAL A 5 28.81 9.79 -0.60
CA VAL A 5 29.16 9.98 0.81
C VAL A 5 27.91 9.80 1.67
N CYS A 6 28.02 8.91 2.65
CA CYS A 6 27.01 8.69 3.68
C CYS A 6 27.62 8.92 5.06
N GLU A 7 27.05 9.80 5.84
CA GLU A 7 27.51 10.12 7.18
C GLU A 7 26.31 10.09 8.16
N ASN A 8 26.40 9.26 9.19
CA ASN A 8 25.33 9.07 10.17
C ASN A 8 23.98 8.69 9.52
N GLY A 9 24.00 7.81 8.51
CA GLY A 9 22.82 7.35 7.79
C GLY A 9 22.23 8.36 6.78
N ILE A 10 22.85 9.52 6.62
CA ILE A 10 22.40 10.58 5.70
C ILE A 10 23.33 10.65 4.48
N CYS A 11 22.75 10.57 3.28
CA CYS A 11 23.48 10.82 2.04
C CYS A 11 23.87 12.32 1.96
N ARG A 12 25.17 12.58 1.90
CA ARG A 12 25.73 13.93 1.78
C ARG A 12 25.94 14.39 0.35
N GLY A 13 25.77 13.47 -0.59
CA GLY A 13 25.84 13.74 -2.02
C GLY A 13 26.69 12.75 -2.80
N ALA A 14 26.67 12.92 -4.12
CA ALA A 14 27.52 12.20 -5.06
C ALA A 14 28.57 13.17 -5.63
N PHE A 15 29.82 12.75 -5.68
CA PHE A 15 30.96 13.58 -6.04
C PHE A 15 31.87 12.86 -7.05
N GLU A 16 32.38 13.56 -8.06
CA GLU A 16 33.40 13.02 -8.95
C GLU A 16 34.75 12.81 -8.24
N LYS A 17 35.07 13.72 -7.29
CA LYS A 17 36.24 13.66 -6.43
C LYS A 17 35.79 13.75 -4.99
N LEU A 18 36.38 12.93 -4.11
CA LEU A 18 36.05 12.96 -2.68
C LEU A 18 36.44 14.31 -2.07
N PRO A 19 35.47 15.06 -1.46
CA PRO A 19 35.80 16.29 -0.77
C PRO A 19 36.69 16.03 0.46
N LYS A 20 37.66 16.91 0.71
CA LYS A 20 38.66 16.78 1.79
C LYS A 20 38.05 16.49 3.16
N GLN A 21 36.92 17.11 3.45
CA GLN A 21 36.22 16.93 4.73
C GLN A 21 35.73 15.49 4.99
N TYR A 22 35.65 14.65 3.97
CA TYR A 22 35.18 13.25 4.06
C TYR A 22 36.32 12.24 3.87
N GLU A 23 37.57 12.65 3.69
CA GLU A 23 38.71 11.75 3.46
C GLU A 23 38.99 10.80 4.65
N THR A 24 38.49 11.15 5.85
CA THR A 24 38.66 10.33 7.06
C THR A 24 37.54 9.31 7.25
N LEU A 25 36.49 9.35 6.44
CA LEU A 25 35.40 8.36 6.52
C LEU A 25 35.87 6.99 5.95
N PRO A 26 35.33 5.87 6.47
CA PRO A 26 35.57 4.56 5.90
C PRO A 26 35.19 4.52 4.42
N LEU A 27 36.05 3.96 3.57
CA LEU A 27 35.83 3.82 2.15
C LEU A 27 35.51 2.36 1.81
N THR A 28 34.43 2.15 1.08
CA THR A 28 34.11 0.88 0.43
C THR A 28 34.18 1.05 -1.08
N ASP A 29 35.04 0.26 -1.73
CA ASP A 29 35.12 0.25 -3.19
C ASP A 29 34.19 -0.82 -3.77
N TYR A 30 33.21 -0.36 -4.56
CA TYR A 30 32.26 -1.23 -5.26
C TYR A 30 32.71 -1.65 -6.67
N GLY A 31 33.91 -1.25 -7.10
CA GLY A 31 34.44 -1.55 -8.42
C GLY A 31 33.58 -0.99 -9.55
N ASP A 32 33.13 -1.84 -10.44
CA ASP A 32 32.33 -1.47 -11.61
C ASP A 32 30.82 -1.42 -11.34
N LYS A 33 30.39 -1.55 -10.08
CA LYS A 33 28.96 -1.50 -9.73
C LYS A 33 28.42 -0.08 -9.81
N ILE A 34 27.12 0.02 -10.12
CA ILE A 34 26.37 1.28 -10.13
C ILE A 34 25.66 1.41 -8.80
N ILE A 35 25.78 2.58 -8.16
CA ILE A 35 25.02 2.95 -6.96
C ILE A 35 23.85 3.82 -7.42
N LEU A 36 22.63 3.38 -7.09
CA LEU A 36 21.38 4.09 -7.37
C LEU A 36 20.66 4.42 -6.07
N PRO A 37 19.83 5.48 -6.04
CA PRO A 37 18.84 5.66 -4.97
C PRO A 37 17.94 4.43 -4.89
N GLY A 38 17.59 4.03 -3.67
CA GLY A 38 16.62 2.94 -3.48
C GLY A 38 15.26 3.30 -4.04
N MET A 39 14.57 2.32 -4.63
CA MET A 39 13.23 2.48 -5.17
C MET A 39 12.19 2.51 -4.07
N THR A 40 11.06 3.14 -4.37
CA THR A 40 9.86 3.12 -3.53
C THR A 40 8.75 2.37 -4.25
N ASP A 41 8.19 1.38 -3.59
CA ASP A 41 7.01 0.65 -4.00
C ASP A 41 5.79 1.21 -3.26
N LEU A 42 4.90 1.91 -3.97
CA LEU A 42 3.76 2.57 -3.33
C LEU A 42 2.56 1.65 -3.11
N HIS A 43 2.58 0.43 -3.64
CA HIS A 43 1.48 -0.50 -3.47
C HIS A 43 1.94 -1.93 -3.72
N VAL A 44 1.86 -2.77 -2.69
CA VAL A 44 2.13 -4.20 -2.78
C VAL A 44 1.32 -4.97 -1.74
N HIS A 45 0.84 -6.15 -2.11
CA HIS A 45 0.10 -7.06 -1.23
C HIS A 45 1.01 -8.18 -0.71
N ALA A 46 1.51 -8.05 0.52
CA ALA A 46 2.34 -9.09 1.13
C ALA A 46 1.69 -10.49 1.20
N PRO A 47 0.38 -10.62 1.55
CA PRO A 47 -0.25 -11.93 1.63
C PRO A 47 -0.48 -12.60 0.27
N GLN A 48 -0.44 -11.86 -0.84
CA GLN A 48 -0.65 -12.38 -2.18
C GLN A 48 0.64 -12.88 -2.85
N TYR A 49 1.79 -12.64 -2.21
CA TYR A 49 3.10 -13.01 -2.73
C TYR A 49 3.24 -14.51 -3.01
N THR A 50 2.57 -15.36 -2.24
CA THR A 50 2.66 -16.82 -2.36
C THR A 50 2.02 -17.40 -3.61
N PHE A 51 1.08 -16.66 -4.23
CA PHE A 51 0.38 -17.11 -5.44
C PHE A 51 0.53 -16.12 -6.63
N ARG A 52 1.52 -15.25 -6.57
CA ARG A 52 1.81 -14.32 -7.67
C ARG A 52 1.89 -15.05 -9.02
N ALA A 53 1.42 -14.40 -10.08
CA ALA A 53 1.31 -14.94 -11.43
C ALA A 53 0.28 -16.07 -11.61
N LEU A 54 -0.56 -16.37 -10.61
CA LEU A 54 -1.66 -17.33 -10.76
C LEU A 54 -2.97 -16.60 -11.10
N GLY A 55 -3.73 -17.18 -12.04
CA GLY A 55 -5.05 -16.67 -12.42
C GLY A 55 -5.02 -15.36 -13.21
N MET A 56 -3.92 -15.04 -13.88
CA MET A 56 -3.78 -13.82 -14.70
C MET A 56 -4.64 -13.82 -15.98
N ASP A 57 -5.46 -14.82 -16.17
CA ASP A 57 -6.46 -14.96 -17.21
C ASP A 57 -7.89 -14.67 -16.72
N LEU A 58 -8.02 -14.24 -15.45
CA LEU A 58 -9.30 -13.89 -14.83
C LEU A 58 -9.46 -12.37 -14.74
N GLU A 59 -10.70 -11.92 -14.76
CA GLU A 59 -11.06 -10.55 -14.44
C GLU A 59 -10.96 -10.31 -12.92
N LEU A 60 -10.75 -9.07 -12.51
CA LEU A 60 -10.46 -8.70 -11.12
C LEU A 60 -11.37 -9.36 -10.09
N LEU A 61 -12.70 -9.24 -10.23
CA LEU A 61 -13.63 -9.73 -9.22
C LEU A 61 -13.64 -11.26 -9.13
N ASP A 62 -13.48 -11.96 -10.26
CA ASP A 62 -13.34 -13.42 -10.29
C ASP A 62 -12.00 -13.84 -9.70
N TRP A 63 -10.90 -13.14 -10.02
CA TRP A 63 -9.59 -13.41 -9.45
C TRP A 63 -9.56 -13.22 -7.92
N LEU A 64 -10.19 -12.18 -7.40
CA LEU A 64 -10.33 -11.97 -5.96
C LEU A 64 -11.02 -13.17 -5.27
N ASN A 65 -12.12 -13.66 -5.84
CA ASN A 65 -12.91 -14.73 -5.24
C ASN A 65 -12.23 -16.11 -5.36
N VAL A 66 -11.54 -16.38 -6.47
CA VAL A 66 -10.96 -17.71 -6.75
C VAL A 66 -9.58 -17.88 -6.11
N HIS A 67 -8.75 -16.84 -6.11
CA HIS A 67 -7.37 -16.94 -5.65
C HIS A 67 -7.10 -16.12 -4.40
N THR A 68 -7.47 -14.84 -4.40
CA THR A 68 -7.02 -13.88 -3.38
C THR A 68 -7.64 -14.14 -2.02
N PHE A 69 -8.95 -14.14 -1.92
CA PHE A 69 -9.62 -14.31 -0.62
C PHE A 69 -9.35 -15.67 0.02
N PRO A 70 -9.36 -16.80 -0.71
CA PRO A 70 -8.98 -18.11 -0.15
C PRO A 70 -7.53 -18.15 0.36
N GLU A 71 -6.61 -17.46 -0.30
CA GLU A 71 -5.21 -17.41 0.13
C GLU A 71 -5.03 -16.53 1.36
N GLU A 72 -5.58 -15.33 1.34
CA GLU A 72 -5.47 -14.38 2.46
C GLU A 72 -6.14 -14.92 3.74
N ALA A 73 -7.19 -15.74 3.63
CA ALA A 73 -7.82 -16.39 4.77
C ALA A 73 -6.88 -17.33 5.54
N LYS A 74 -5.84 -17.89 4.90
CA LYS A 74 -4.86 -18.78 5.55
C LYS A 74 -3.98 -18.05 6.57
N TYR A 75 -3.89 -16.74 6.50
CA TYR A 75 -3.08 -15.93 7.40
C TYR A 75 -3.62 -15.82 8.82
N VAL A 76 -4.79 -16.40 9.11
CA VAL A 76 -5.25 -16.66 10.47
C VAL A 76 -4.31 -17.63 11.21
N ASP A 77 -3.64 -18.55 10.48
CA ASP A 77 -2.56 -19.36 11.02
C ASP A 77 -1.25 -18.55 11.06
N ILE A 78 -0.87 -18.14 12.24
CA ILE A 78 0.35 -17.34 12.44
C ILE A 78 1.63 -18.04 11.96
N SER A 79 1.66 -19.38 11.97
CA SER A 79 2.80 -20.16 11.50
C SER A 79 2.88 -20.10 9.97
N TYR A 80 1.74 -20.13 9.29
CA TYR A 80 1.65 -19.90 7.85
C TYR A 80 2.08 -18.47 7.52
N ALA A 81 1.51 -17.48 8.19
CA ALA A 81 1.80 -16.05 7.99
C ALA A 81 3.31 -15.76 8.10
N LYS A 82 3.96 -16.23 9.16
CA LYS A 82 5.40 -16.04 9.38
C LYS A 82 6.25 -16.63 8.26
N ARG A 83 5.91 -17.81 7.72
CA ARG A 83 6.65 -18.42 6.61
C ARG A 83 6.46 -17.63 5.31
N ALA A 84 5.22 -17.30 4.99
CA ALA A 84 4.86 -16.57 3.77
C ALA A 84 5.48 -15.17 3.76
N TYR A 85 5.30 -14.41 4.83
CA TYR A 85 5.88 -13.09 4.98
C TYR A 85 7.41 -13.11 5.07
N GLY A 86 8.00 -14.17 5.67
CA GLY A 86 9.44 -14.35 5.66
C GLY A 86 10.02 -14.45 4.24
N SER A 87 9.35 -15.18 3.34
CA SER A 87 9.73 -15.26 1.92
C SER A 87 9.56 -13.91 1.23
N PHE A 88 8.42 -13.24 1.41
CA PHE A 88 8.17 -11.91 0.85
C PHE A 88 9.23 -10.89 1.27
N VAL A 89 9.49 -10.75 2.56
CA VAL A 89 10.46 -9.78 3.09
C VAL A 89 11.89 -10.12 2.67
N SER A 90 12.24 -11.42 2.60
CA SER A 90 13.54 -11.87 2.09
C SER A 90 13.76 -11.42 0.66
N ASP A 91 12.79 -11.64 -0.24
CA ASP A 91 12.93 -11.27 -1.64
C ASP A 91 12.88 -9.75 -1.83
N LEU A 92 12.03 -9.04 -1.08
CA LEU A 92 11.98 -7.59 -1.07
C LEU A 92 13.33 -6.98 -0.68
N LYS A 93 13.99 -7.53 0.34
CA LYS A 93 15.33 -7.12 0.80
C LYS A 93 16.42 -7.31 -0.27
N HIS A 94 16.25 -8.28 -1.18
CA HIS A 94 17.18 -8.54 -2.27
C HIS A 94 16.83 -7.83 -3.58
N SER A 95 15.74 -7.03 -3.56
CA SER A 95 15.32 -6.20 -4.68
C SER A 95 15.97 -4.81 -4.64
N LEU A 96 15.54 -3.92 -5.52
CA LEU A 96 15.90 -2.49 -5.50
C LEU A 96 15.03 -1.67 -4.55
N THR A 97 13.98 -2.26 -3.99
CA THR A 97 13.00 -1.58 -3.12
C THR A 97 13.58 -1.37 -1.72
N THR A 98 13.64 -0.12 -1.30
CA THR A 98 14.09 0.27 0.04
C THR A 98 12.99 0.92 0.87
N ARG A 99 11.87 1.24 0.24
CA ARG A 99 10.66 1.79 0.85
C ARG A 99 9.44 1.13 0.23
N ALA A 100 8.45 0.78 1.05
CA ALA A 100 7.24 0.14 0.55
C ALA A 100 5.99 0.58 1.33
N CYS A 101 4.86 0.67 0.61
CA CYS A 101 3.54 0.83 1.17
C CYS A 101 2.77 -0.49 0.96
N ILE A 102 2.48 -1.19 2.05
CA ILE A 102 2.18 -2.62 2.05
C ILE A 102 0.78 -2.89 2.61
N PHE A 103 -0.03 -3.60 1.84
CA PHE A 103 -1.23 -4.24 2.34
C PHE A 103 -0.84 -5.55 3.03
N ALA A 104 -1.21 -5.71 4.29
CA ALA A 104 -1.15 -6.97 5.01
C ALA A 104 -2.48 -7.71 4.87
N THR A 105 -2.91 -8.40 5.88
CA THR A 105 -4.21 -9.08 5.97
C THR A 105 -5.10 -8.41 7.03
N LEU A 106 -6.33 -8.84 7.15
CA LEU A 106 -7.22 -8.40 8.23
C LEU A 106 -6.83 -8.98 9.61
N HIS A 107 -6.00 -10.03 9.64
CA HIS A 107 -5.59 -10.70 10.89
C HIS A 107 -4.49 -9.89 11.60
N ARG A 108 -4.81 -9.31 12.76
CA ARG A 108 -3.93 -8.43 13.52
C ARG A 108 -2.58 -9.05 13.86
N GLU A 109 -2.57 -10.28 14.40
CA GLU A 109 -1.33 -10.97 14.80
C GLU A 109 -0.40 -11.22 13.60
N ALA A 110 -0.96 -11.58 12.44
CA ALA A 110 -0.19 -11.75 11.21
C ALA A 110 0.38 -10.42 10.71
N THR A 111 -0.41 -9.34 10.81
CA THR A 111 0.06 -8.00 10.43
C THR A 111 1.22 -7.53 11.32
N VAL A 112 1.14 -7.75 12.63
CA VAL A 112 2.25 -7.46 13.57
C VAL A 112 3.50 -8.29 13.23
N ALA A 113 3.33 -9.57 12.90
CA ALA A 113 4.46 -10.41 12.48
C ALA A 113 5.13 -9.92 11.18
N LEU A 114 4.36 -9.40 10.23
CA LEU A 114 4.92 -8.75 9.04
C LEU A 114 5.73 -7.50 9.40
N MET A 115 5.17 -6.65 10.30
CA MET A 115 5.84 -5.43 10.76
C MET A 115 7.16 -5.74 11.47
N ASP A 116 7.20 -6.78 12.31
CA ASP A 116 8.43 -7.24 12.97
C ASP A 116 9.52 -7.64 11.95
N LEU A 117 9.15 -8.43 10.94
CA LEU A 117 10.07 -8.85 9.86
C LEU A 117 10.58 -7.68 9.02
N LEU A 118 9.72 -6.71 8.71
CA LEU A 118 10.10 -5.53 7.95
C LEU A 118 11.05 -4.63 8.75
N GLU A 119 10.78 -4.41 10.03
CA GLU A 119 11.68 -3.66 10.90
C GLU A 119 13.07 -4.28 10.97
N GLU A 120 13.15 -5.60 11.16
CA GLU A 120 14.43 -6.35 11.16
C GLU A 120 15.15 -6.29 9.81
N SER A 121 14.42 -6.18 8.71
CA SER A 121 15.01 -6.08 7.37
C SER A 121 15.72 -4.76 7.09
N GLY A 122 15.33 -3.69 7.80
CA GLY A 122 15.80 -2.32 7.58
C GLY A 122 15.07 -1.56 6.46
N ILE A 123 14.06 -2.16 5.84
CA ILE A 123 13.20 -1.50 4.85
C ILE A 123 12.30 -0.50 5.55
N VAL A 124 12.21 0.72 5.02
CA VAL A 124 11.24 1.71 5.50
C VAL A 124 9.88 1.38 4.93
N SER A 125 8.89 1.19 5.79
CA SER A 125 7.57 0.76 5.32
C SER A 125 6.40 1.46 6.00
N TYR A 126 5.31 1.60 5.25
CA TYR A 126 3.97 1.71 5.77
C TYR A 126 3.29 0.36 5.62
N VAL A 127 2.70 -0.14 6.70
CA VAL A 127 2.00 -1.43 6.69
C VAL A 127 0.58 -1.23 7.17
N GLY A 128 -0.38 -1.77 6.44
CA GLY A 128 -1.78 -1.66 6.78
C GLY A 128 -2.42 -2.98 7.17
N LYS A 129 -3.03 -3.04 8.36
CA LYS A 129 -4.04 -4.03 8.67
C LYS A 129 -5.24 -3.75 7.78
N VAL A 130 -5.58 -4.69 6.90
CA VAL A 130 -6.73 -4.55 6.01
C VAL A 130 -8.02 -4.58 6.79
N ASN A 131 -8.94 -3.68 6.44
CA ASN A 131 -10.29 -3.68 6.95
C ASN A 131 -11.27 -4.06 5.84
N MET A 132 -12.14 -5.02 6.16
CA MET A 132 -13.22 -5.47 5.28
C MET A 132 -14.28 -6.21 6.11
N ASP A 133 -15.50 -5.69 6.14
CA ASP A 133 -16.64 -6.23 6.88
C ASP A 133 -17.79 -6.69 5.98
N ARG A 134 -17.59 -6.64 4.65
CA ARG A 134 -18.51 -7.21 3.65
C ARG A 134 -17.76 -7.71 2.42
N ASN A 135 -18.38 -8.59 1.64
CA ASN A 135 -17.94 -9.06 0.32
C ASN A 135 -16.50 -9.64 0.29
N GLY A 136 -15.99 -10.14 1.40
CA GLY A 136 -14.65 -10.72 1.54
C GLY A 136 -14.59 -12.23 1.32
N GLY A 137 -15.65 -12.85 0.81
CA GLY A 137 -15.73 -14.29 0.67
C GLY A 137 -15.87 -15.01 2.03
N GLU A 138 -15.78 -16.32 1.98
CA GLU A 138 -15.89 -17.17 3.16
C GLU A 138 -14.61 -17.04 4.02
N ASN A 139 -14.75 -16.76 5.30
CA ASN A 139 -13.65 -16.66 6.28
C ASN A 139 -12.67 -15.49 6.11
N LEU A 140 -12.97 -14.48 5.28
CA LEU A 140 -12.16 -13.30 5.15
C LEU A 140 -13.02 -12.02 5.27
N CYS A 141 -13.83 -11.94 6.32
CA CYS A 141 -14.58 -10.75 6.71
C CYS A 141 -14.48 -10.55 8.21
N GLU A 142 -14.35 -9.30 8.62
CA GLU A 142 -14.54 -8.90 10.02
C GLU A 142 -16.01 -9.04 10.40
N ALA A 143 -16.30 -9.28 11.68
CA ALA A 143 -17.66 -9.62 12.12
C ALA A 143 -18.67 -8.48 11.89
N ASP A 144 -18.24 -7.24 12.12
CA ASP A 144 -18.98 -6.00 11.88
C ASP A 144 -18.04 -4.80 11.96
N ALA A 145 -18.55 -3.62 11.61
CA ALA A 145 -17.80 -2.36 11.60
C ALA A 145 -17.17 -2.00 12.96
N SER A 146 -17.89 -2.24 14.06
CA SER A 146 -17.42 -1.93 15.41
C SER A 146 -16.26 -2.84 15.83
N ALA A 147 -16.39 -4.14 15.57
CA ALA A 147 -15.33 -5.12 15.84
C ALA A 147 -14.08 -4.83 15.02
N ALA A 148 -14.26 -4.50 13.74
CA ALA A 148 -13.19 -4.12 12.83
C ALA A 148 -12.42 -2.88 13.30
N ALA A 149 -13.15 -1.83 13.68
CA ALA A 149 -12.56 -0.59 14.19
C ALA A 149 -11.84 -0.80 15.52
N GLU A 150 -12.43 -1.56 16.44
CA GLU A 150 -11.81 -1.85 17.74
C GLU A 150 -10.53 -2.70 17.59
N ASP A 151 -10.52 -3.70 16.69
CA ASP A 151 -9.32 -4.50 16.45
C ASP A 151 -8.22 -3.67 15.74
N THR A 152 -8.61 -2.78 14.83
CA THR A 152 -7.69 -1.82 14.21
C THR A 152 -7.09 -0.86 15.23
N LYS A 153 -7.89 -0.36 16.16
CA LYS A 153 -7.42 0.48 17.26
C LYS A 153 -6.43 -0.25 18.15
N LYS A 154 -6.73 -1.50 18.55
CA LYS A 154 -5.80 -2.35 19.31
C LYS A 154 -4.48 -2.56 18.56
N TRP A 155 -4.53 -2.79 17.25
CA TRP A 155 -3.33 -2.91 16.43
C TRP A 155 -2.49 -1.63 16.44
N ILE A 156 -3.12 -0.46 16.29
CA ILE A 156 -2.45 0.84 16.34
C ILE A 156 -1.79 1.05 17.71
N GLU A 157 -2.50 0.77 18.80
CA GLU A 157 -1.99 0.90 20.18
C GLU A 157 -0.81 -0.07 20.43
N GLU A 158 -0.91 -1.32 19.98
CA GLU A 158 0.13 -2.35 20.10
C GLU A 158 1.43 -1.99 19.35
N THR A 159 1.30 -1.28 18.23
CA THR A 159 2.42 -0.92 17.36
C THR A 159 2.96 0.48 17.62
N ALA A 160 2.28 1.28 18.44
CA ALA A 160 2.67 2.66 18.73
C ALA A 160 4.07 2.74 19.36
N GLY A 161 5.00 3.40 18.67
CA GLY A 161 6.39 3.60 19.13
C GLY A 161 7.23 2.31 19.19
N LYS A 162 6.73 1.19 18.67
CA LYS A 162 7.45 -0.09 18.66
C LYS A 162 8.56 -0.14 17.61
N TYR A 163 8.40 0.57 16.50
CA TYR A 163 9.24 0.49 15.31
C TYR A 163 9.85 1.86 14.97
N GLU A 164 11.06 1.84 14.40
CA GLU A 164 11.75 3.05 13.89
C GLU A 164 11.45 3.31 12.40
N ARG A 165 11.28 2.24 11.61
CA ARG A 165 11.17 2.29 10.14
C ARG A 165 9.84 1.83 9.61
N THR A 166 9.10 1.06 10.41
CA THR A 166 7.80 0.50 10.01
C THR A 166 6.68 1.28 10.69
N ASN A 167 5.77 1.83 9.89
CA ASN A 167 4.70 2.69 10.36
C ASN A 167 3.33 2.11 10.01
N PRO A 168 2.32 2.25 10.85
CA PRO A 168 0.96 1.88 10.51
C PRO A 168 0.35 2.84 9.49
N ILE A 169 -0.53 2.30 8.63
CA ILE A 169 -1.37 3.06 7.70
C ILE A 169 -2.77 2.45 7.69
N LEU A 170 -3.82 3.28 7.75
CA LEU A 170 -5.20 2.80 7.68
C LEU A 170 -5.51 2.25 6.30
N THR A 171 -6.11 1.05 6.26
CA THR A 171 -6.23 0.30 5.01
C THR A 171 -7.63 -0.28 4.84
N PRO A 172 -8.68 0.55 4.60
CA PRO A 172 -9.90 0.01 4.00
C PRO A 172 -9.52 -0.64 2.67
N ARG A 173 -9.86 -1.92 2.46
CA ARG A 173 -9.39 -2.61 1.25
C ARG A 173 -9.83 -1.86 -0.01
N PHE A 174 -11.11 -1.61 -0.13
CA PHE A 174 -11.76 -0.78 -1.15
C PHE A 174 -13.24 -0.60 -0.77
N ILE A 175 -13.94 0.33 -1.39
CA ILE A 175 -15.34 0.63 -1.05
C ILE A 175 -16.25 -0.61 -1.08
N PRO A 176 -16.16 -1.53 -2.07
CA PRO A 176 -17.02 -2.71 -2.08
C PRO A 176 -16.88 -3.66 -0.89
N SER A 177 -15.73 -3.68 -0.22
CA SER A 177 -15.49 -4.55 0.93
C SER A 177 -15.70 -3.89 2.30
N CYS A 178 -16.01 -2.60 2.33
CA CYS A 178 -16.22 -1.85 3.56
C CYS A 178 -17.66 -1.29 3.62
N THR A 179 -18.37 -1.55 4.71
CA THR A 179 -19.67 -0.89 4.92
C THR A 179 -19.48 0.60 5.18
N ASP A 180 -20.54 1.38 4.95
CA ASP A 180 -20.57 2.81 5.29
C ASP A 180 -20.23 3.06 6.76
N GLU A 181 -20.67 2.16 7.63
CA GLU A 181 -20.40 2.24 9.05
C GLU A 181 -18.92 2.04 9.35
N LEU A 182 -18.30 1.02 8.75
CA LEU A 182 -16.85 0.80 8.88
C LEU A 182 -16.04 1.99 8.37
N MET A 183 -16.38 2.53 7.21
CA MET A 183 -15.70 3.72 6.68
C MET A 183 -15.76 4.90 7.64
N ARG A 184 -16.93 5.15 8.28
CA ARG A 184 -17.08 6.22 9.29
C ARG A 184 -16.28 5.95 10.56
N GLU A 185 -16.21 4.69 11.02
CA GLU A 185 -15.38 4.32 12.19
C GLU A 185 -13.89 4.50 11.89
N LEU A 186 -13.41 4.09 10.71
CA LEU A 186 -12.03 4.30 10.29
C LEU A 186 -11.68 5.80 10.16
N ALA A 187 -12.61 6.61 9.66
CA ALA A 187 -12.44 8.06 9.62
C ALA A 187 -12.29 8.69 11.02
N LYS A 188 -13.00 8.18 12.03
CA LYS A 188 -12.80 8.61 13.43
C LYS A 188 -11.40 8.24 13.93
N LEU A 189 -10.93 7.02 13.60
CA LEU A 189 -9.56 6.60 13.93
C LEU A 189 -8.53 7.49 13.23
N GLN A 190 -8.71 7.79 11.95
CA GLN A 190 -7.82 8.70 11.22
C GLN A 190 -7.73 10.06 11.89
N LYS A 191 -8.87 10.68 12.23
CA LYS A 191 -8.91 12.00 12.89
C LYS A 191 -8.22 12.02 14.26
N THR A 192 -8.29 10.90 15.00
CA THR A 192 -7.69 10.81 16.34
C THR A 192 -6.21 10.46 16.32
N THR A 193 -5.77 9.71 15.31
CA THR A 193 -4.38 9.21 15.22
C THR A 193 -3.50 9.99 14.25
N GLY A 194 -4.08 10.71 13.30
CA GLY A 194 -3.36 11.37 12.21
C GLY A 194 -2.72 10.39 11.22
N LEU A 195 -3.10 9.11 11.23
CA LEU A 195 -2.55 8.11 10.29
C LEU A 195 -2.98 8.41 8.85
N ARG A 196 -2.10 8.11 7.91
CA ARG A 196 -2.40 8.13 6.48
C ARG A 196 -3.35 6.99 6.10
N VAL A 197 -3.92 7.08 4.91
CA VAL A 197 -4.82 6.07 4.34
C VAL A 197 -4.18 5.50 3.07
N GLN A 198 -4.36 4.21 2.83
CA GLN A 198 -4.15 3.58 1.54
C GLN A 198 -5.37 2.75 1.15
N SER A 199 -5.68 2.69 -0.14
CA SER A 199 -6.77 1.88 -0.67
C SER A 199 -6.63 1.69 -2.19
N HIS A 200 -7.63 1.05 -2.81
CA HIS A 200 -7.77 0.90 -4.26
C HIS A 200 -8.79 1.89 -4.80
N LEU A 201 -8.55 2.42 -5.98
CA LEU A 201 -9.43 3.41 -6.61
C LEU A 201 -9.55 3.16 -8.12
N SER A 202 -10.79 3.03 -8.58
CA SER A 202 -11.15 3.05 -10.01
C SER A 202 -10.29 2.14 -10.87
N GLU A 203 -10.07 0.90 -10.40
CA GLU A 203 -9.22 -0.07 -11.09
C GLU A 203 -9.92 -0.74 -12.26
N ASN A 204 -11.19 -1.15 -12.09
CA ASN A 204 -11.91 -1.98 -13.05
C ASN A 204 -13.31 -1.41 -13.32
N PRO A 205 -13.84 -1.49 -14.58
CA PRO A 205 -15.17 -0.98 -14.89
C PRO A 205 -16.29 -1.61 -14.05
N SER A 206 -16.23 -2.93 -13.79
CA SER A 206 -17.21 -3.65 -12.97
C SER A 206 -17.19 -3.15 -11.53
N GLU A 207 -16.00 -2.94 -10.99
CA GLU A 207 -15.79 -2.35 -9.65
C GLU A 207 -16.36 -0.92 -9.56
N VAL A 208 -16.06 -0.06 -10.53
CA VAL A 208 -16.57 1.32 -10.58
C VAL A 208 -18.10 1.34 -10.63
N ALA A 209 -18.72 0.46 -11.45
CA ALA A 209 -20.17 0.32 -11.51
C ALA A 209 -20.75 -0.13 -10.16
N TRP A 210 -20.10 -1.09 -9.50
CA TRP A 210 -20.53 -1.61 -8.20
C TRP A 210 -20.46 -0.55 -7.10
N VAL A 211 -19.40 0.27 -7.06
CA VAL A 211 -19.31 1.40 -6.11
C VAL A 211 -20.43 2.40 -6.29
N LYS A 212 -20.84 2.69 -7.54
CA LYS A 212 -21.96 3.58 -7.81
C LYS A 212 -23.30 3.04 -7.26
N GLU A 213 -23.46 1.72 -7.24
CA GLU A 213 -24.64 1.08 -6.64
C GLU A 213 -24.60 1.13 -5.10
N LEU A 214 -23.40 0.92 -4.51
CA LEU A 214 -23.19 0.87 -3.07
C LEU A 214 -23.24 2.25 -2.41
N VAL A 215 -22.74 3.30 -3.10
CA VAL A 215 -22.69 4.68 -2.57
C VAL A 215 -23.38 5.64 -3.57
N PRO A 216 -24.71 5.55 -3.74
CA PRO A 216 -25.43 6.32 -4.77
C PRO A 216 -25.39 7.83 -4.55
N ALA A 217 -25.02 8.29 -3.36
CA ALA A 217 -24.85 9.71 -3.04
C ALA A 217 -23.54 10.29 -3.60
N ALA A 218 -22.54 9.45 -3.89
CA ALA A 218 -21.27 9.88 -4.46
C ALA A 218 -21.38 10.15 -5.96
N LYS A 219 -20.64 11.16 -6.44
CA LYS A 219 -20.59 11.52 -7.86
C LYS A 219 -19.79 10.51 -8.67
N ASN A 220 -18.68 10.04 -8.10
CA ASN A 220 -17.78 9.06 -8.67
C ASN A 220 -17.10 8.27 -7.54
N TYR A 221 -16.14 7.39 -7.85
CA TYR A 221 -15.53 6.52 -6.87
C TYR A 221 -14.64 7.29 -5.88
N ALA A 222 -13.88 8.29 -6.33
CA ALA A 222 -13.09 9.15 -5.44
C ALA A 222 -13.99 9.90 -4.44
N ASP A 223 -15.14 10.43 -4.90
CA ASP A 223 -16.11 11.09 -4.06
C ASP A 223 -16.71 10.12 -3.00
N ALA A 224 -16.81 8.82 -3.31
CA ALA A 224 -17.23 7.83 -2.32
C ALA A 224 -16.29 7.74 -1.11
N TYR A 225 -14.97 7.90 -1.31
CA TYR A 225 -14.03 8.03 -0.18
C TYR A 225 -14.18 9.38 0.53
N ALA A 226 -14.33 10.46 -0.22
CA ALA A 226 -14.46 11.81 0.34
C ALA A 226 -15.72 11.97 1.19
N VAL A 227 -16.86 11.36 0.79
CA VAL A 227 -18.13 11.33 1.57
C VAL A 227 -17.91 10.73 2.96
N PHE A 228 -16.97 9.82 3.12
CA PHE A 228 -16.63 9.21 4.42
C PHE A 228 -15.45 9.87 5.12
N ASP A 229 -14.88 10.97 4.60
CA ASP A 229 -13.66 11.59 5.11
C ASP A 229 -12.43 10.63 5.10
N MET A 230 -12.39 9.70 4.14
CA MET A 230 -11.32 8.68 4.03
C MET A 230 -10.43 8.85 2.79
N PHE A 231 -10.43 10.05 2.18
CA PHE A 231 -9.62 10.34 1.01
C PHE A 231 -8.29 11.06 1.33
N GLY A 232 -8.02 11.26 2.65
CA GLY A 232 -6.84 12.00 3.11
C GLY A 232 -6.97 13.50 2.93
N ASP A 233 -5.90 14.21 3.23
CA ASP A 233 -5.73 15.64 3.02
C ASP A 233 -4.25 15.95 2.70
N LYS A 234 -3.90 17.23 2.47
CA LYS A 234 -2.53 17.62 2.08
C LYS A 234 -1.48 17.37 3.16
N ASP A 235 -1.87 17.34 4.42
CA ASP A 235 -0.98 17.05 5.55
C ASP A 235 -0.83 15.53 5.75
N HIS A 236 -1.89 14.79 5.49
CA HIS A 236 -1.96 13.32 5.59
C HIS A 236 -2.51 12.72 4.28
N PRO A 237 -1.77 12.86 3.16
CA PRO A 237 -2.25 12.39 1.86
C PRO A 237 -2.47 10.88 1.85
N ALA A 238 -3.55 10.48 1.16
CA ALA A 238 -3.80 9.07 0.91
C ALA A 238 -2.93 8.54 -0.23
N VAL A 239 -2.70 7.23 -0.24
CA VAL A 239 -2.13 6.48 -1.36
C VAL A 239 -3.23 5.65 -1.99
N MET A 240 -3.57 5.95 -3.24
CA MET A 240 -4.63 5.25 -3.98
C MET A 240 -4.03 4.46 -5.14
N ALA A 241 -4.25 3.14 -5.11
CA ALA A 241 -3.73 2.26 -6.15
C ALA A 241 -4.58 2.29 -7.42
N HIS A 242 -3.93 2.05 -8.55
CA HIS A 242 -4.44 1.92 -9.91
C HIS A 242 -4.92 3.23 -10.54
N CYS A 243 -6.03 3.81 -10.09
CA CYS A 243 -6.63 5.04 -10.62
C CYS A 243 -6.77 5.03 -12.17
N ILE A 244 -7.23 3.89 -12.73
CA ILE A 244 -7.30 3.70 -14.18
C ILE A 244 -8.44 4.52 -14.79
N TYR A 245 -9.61 4.49 -14.17
CA TYR A 245 -10.84 5.15 -14.64
C TYR A 245 -11.10 6.45 -13.88
N SER A 246 -10.04 7.22 -13.57
CA SER A 246 -10.09 8.41 -12.70
C SER A 246 -10.01 9.74 -13.48
N GLU A 247 -10.39 9.78 -14.75
CA GLU A 247 -10.32 11.03 -15.53
C GLU A 247 -11.25 12.12 -15.02
N ASP A 248 -12.40 11.77 -14.48
CA ASP A 248 -13.37 12.67 -13.85
C ASP A 248 -13.16 12.86 -12.34
N GLU A 249 -12.10 12.26 -11.78
CA GLU A 249 -11.73 12.30 -10.38
C GLU A 249 -10.50 13.18 -10.09
N MET A 250 -9.83 13.70 -11.13
CA MET A 250 -8.55 14.40 -11.01
C MET A 250 -8.60 15.63 -10.11
N ASP A 251 -9.71 16.36 -10.10
CA ASP A 251 -9.88 17.52 -9.22
C ASP A 251 -9.83 17.11 -7.74
N LEU A 252 -10.49 16.01 -7.39
CA LEU A 252 -10.49 15.46 -6.02
C LEU A 252 -9.09 14.93 -5.64
N LEU A 253 -8.43 14.17 -6.54
CA LEU A 253 -7.06 13.69 -6.31
C LEU A 253 -6.11 14.85 -5.99
N LYS A 254 -6.22 15.95 -6.73
CA LYS A 254 -5.38 17.14 -6.57
C LYS A 254 -5.74 17.94 -5.32
N GLU A 255 -7.03 18.12 -5.04
CA GLU A 255 -7.51 18.84 -3.86
C GLU A 255 -7.02 18.19 -2.56
N HIS A 256 -7.12 16.87 -2.48
CA HIS A 256 -6.71 16.07 -1.33
C HIS A 256 -5.20 15.76 -1.29
N GLY A 257 -4.46 16.04 -2.37
CA GLY A 257 -3.02 15.77 -2.46
C GLY A 257 -2.70 14.27 -2.52
N VAL A 258 -3.59 13.47 -3.11
CA VAL A 258 -3.47 12.01 -3.21
C VAL A 258 -2.22 11.60 -3.98
N TYR A 259 -1.54 10.57 -3.52
CA TYR A 259 -0.49 9.86 -4.26
C TYR A 259 -1.11 8.70 -5.03
N VAL A 260 -1.01 8.74 -6.34
CA VAL A 260 -1.42 7.63 -7.21
C VAL A 260 -0.31 6.58 -7.24
N ALA A 261 -0.62 5.35 -6.83
CA ALA A 261 0.24 4.20 -7.03
C ALA A 261 -0.11 3.53 -8.37
N HIS A 262 0.67 3.81 -9.40
CA HIS A 262 0.49 3.21 -10.72
C HIS A 262 1.07 1.79 -10.75
N CYS A 263 0.23 0.79 -11.01
CA CYS A 263 0.57 -0.64 -11.01
C CYS A 263 0.46 -1.20 -12.44
N PRO A 264 1.38 -0.83 -13.37
CA PRO A 264 1.19 -1.09 -14.79
C PRO A 264 1.13 -2.58 -15.11
N GLU A 265 1.90 -3.41 -14.44
CA GLU A 265 1.96 -4.86 -14.70
C GLU A 265 0.68 -5.54 -14.25
N SER A 266 0.23 -5.31 -13.03
CA SER A 266 -1.04 -5.83 -12.53
C SER A 266 -2.23 -5.34 -13.37
N ASN A 267 -2.27 -4.04 -13.71
CA ASN A 267 -3.33 -3.47 -14.54
C ASN A 267 -3.47 -4.19 -15.89
N LEU A 268 -2.35 -4.58 -16.49
CA LEU A 268 -2.34 -5.31 -17.77
C LEU A 268 -2.70 -6.80 -17.57
N ASN A 269 -2.13 -7.43 -16.55
CA ASN A 269 -2.34 -8.86 -16.28
C ASN A 269 -3.82 -9.17 -15.98
N LEU A 270 -4.48 -8.33 -15.19
CA LEU A 270 -5.91 -8.46 -14.87
C LEU A 270 -6.84 -7.82 -15.90
N SER A 271 -6.29 -7.34 -17.02
CA SER A 271 -7.04 -6.64 -18.07
C SER A 271 -7.85 -5.44 -17.54
N SER A 272 -7.40 -4.84 -16.44
CA SER A 272 -8.07 -3.69 -15.82
C SER A 272 -8.01 -2.45 -16.69
N GLY A 273 -6.89 -2.19 -17.40
CA GLY A 273 -6.76 -1.09 -18.34
C GLY A 273 -5.43 -0.32 -18.20
N ILE A 274 -5.39 0.89 -18.74
CA ILE A 274 -4.21 1.75 -18.74
C ILE A 274 -4.56 3.07 -18.04
N ALA A 275 -3.90 3.34 -16.91
CA ALA A 275 -4.10 4.59 -16.17
C ALA A 275 -3.62 5.82 -16.96
N PRO A 276 -4.31 6.97 -16.86
CA PRO A 276 -3.98 8.18 -17.59
C PRO A 276 -2.79 8.95 -16.97
N VAL A 277 -1.66 8.26 -16.77
CA VAL A 277 -0.47 8.76 -16.04
C VAL A 277 0.02 10.10 -16.57
N ARG A 278 0.02 10.28 -17.92
CA ARG A 278 0.43 11.55 -18.51
C ARG A 278 -0.45 12.70 -18.03
N LYS A 279 -1.76 12.51 -17.98
CA LYS A 279 -2.69 13.53 -17.49
C LYS A 279 -2.47 13.84 -16.02
N PHE A 280 -2.24 12.81 -15.17
CA PHE A 280 -1.91 13.02 -13.78
C PHE A 280 -0.68 13.92 -13.61
N LEU A 281 0.39 13.65 -14.35
CA LEU A 281 1.61 14.45 -14.31
C LEU A 281 1.41 15.88 -14.82
N GLU A 282 0.64 16.07 -15.90
CA GLU A 282 0.29 17.39 -16.46
C GLU A 282 -0.53 18.21 -15.46
N GLU A 283 -1.44 17.58 -14.70
CA GLU A 283 -2.23 18.21 -13.65
C GLU A 283 -1.47 18.40 -12.33
N GLY A 284 -0.23 17.91 -12.24
CA GLY A 284 0.60 18.01 -11.02
C GLY A 284 0.17 17.06 -9.90
N ILE A 285 -0.53 15.98 -10.22
CA ILE A 285 -0.87 14.90 -9.28
C ILE A 285 0.37 14.04 -9.08
N ALA A 286 0.67 13.71 -7.82
CA ALA A 286 1.82 12.87 -7.49
C ALA A 286 1.59 11.42 -7.93
N VAL A 287 2.50 10.86 -8.71
CA VAL A 287 2.46 9.47 -9.18
C VAL A 287 3.73 8.75 -8.79
N GLY A 288 3.60 7.55 -8.28
CA GLY A 288 4.71 6.60 -8.08
C GLY A 288 4.33 5.23 -8.60
N LEU A 289 5.30 4.30 -8.60
CA LEU A 289 5.06 2.93 -9.03
C LEU A 289 4.65 2.05 -7.86
N GLY A 290 3.77 1.09 -8.14
CA GLY A 290 3.42 -0.03 -7.28
C GLY A 290 3.64 -1.35 -8.03
N SER A 291 4.17 -2.36 -7.34
CA SER A 291 4.32 -3.70 -7.91
C SER A 291 3.05 -4.54 -7.80
N ASP A 292 2.18 -4.20 -6.84
CA ASP A 292 0.97 -4.93 -6.51
C ASP A 292 1.29 -6.40 -6.20
N VAL A 293 0.83 -7.33 -7.05
CA VAL A 293 1.05 -8.77 -6.89
C VAL A 293 1.73 -9.38 -8.14
N ALA A 294 2.23 -8.54 -9.01
CA ALA A 294 2.84 -8.96 -10.29
C ALA A 294 4.04 -9.88 -10.15
#